data_883e86292698f566b1938c3289b6a5f3
#
_entry.id   883e86292698f566b1938c3289b6a5f3
#
_cell.length_a   1.000
_cell.length_b   1.000
_cell.length_c   1.000
_cell.angle_alpha   90.00
_cell.angle_beta   90.00
_cell.angle_gamma   90.00
#
_symmetry.space_group_name_H-M   'P 1'
#
loop_
_entity.id
_entity.type
_entity.pdbx_description
1 polymer ?
#
loop_
_entity_poly.entity_id
_entity_poly.type
_entity_poly.pdbx_seq_one_letter_code
_entity_poly.pdbx_strand_id
1 'polypeptide(L)'
;MRVGTRICFDSNRMSTHSKKEEGTLLTTTDTKTMAYINLFGVLGTLENLCALDPNAGALLTNKKPLSIGFEVKGGPAATITFKNGRCRMEEGVEKCDVKLPFSSCEKFNGLLDGTTTPIPSKGFAHLKFLLKSFVPLTDLLAKYLRPEPEDMKDPEFRAISTRLTLYTAAVAISQVANHDKSGVFSTGLIPDGDIAMNVNGDIGVTLRVRNHHMVTIKDRCDKPRAAMTFSNLEIAGQLLRGEVSAMGCICDGSIAMSGMVNMIDNVNRILDRVSIYLA
;
A
#
# COMPACT_ATOMS: atom_id res chain seq x y z
N MET A 1 26.07 -4.48 2.15
CA MET A 1 25.80 -3.73 3.41
C MET A 1 24.30 -3.46 3.46
N ARG A 2 23.60 -4.07 4.41
CA ARG A 2 22.15 -3.86 4.58
C ARG A 2 21.95 -2.57 5.37
N VAL A 3 21.37 -1.55 4.75
CA VAL A 3 20.85 -0.39 5.45
C VAL A 3 19.34 -0.43 5.30
N GLY A 4 18.67 -1.01 6.29
CA GLY A 4 17.22 -0.99 6.36
C GLY A 4 16.77 0.36 6.92
N THR A 5 16.22 1.21 6.09
CA THR A 5 15.47 2.38 6.55
C THR A 5 14.04 1.92 6.84
N ARG A 6 13.72 1.76 8.12
CA ARG A 6 12.38 1.42 8.61
C ARG A 6 11.45 2.61 8.42
N ILE A 7 10.25 2.35 7.93
CA ILE A 7 9.12 3.26 8.12
C ILE A 7 8.75 3.11 9.61
N CYS A 8 9.27 4.01 10.45
CA CYS A 8 9.00 3.98 11.88
C CYS A 8 7.69 4.69 12.18
N PHE A 9 6.63 3.94 12.41
CA PHE A 9 5.54 4.42 13.24
C PHE A 9 5.96 4.21 14.69
N ASP A 10 6.41 5.27 15.37
CA ASP A 10 6.86 5.19 16.76
C ASP A 10 5.65 5.00 17.70
N SER A 11 5.41 3.75 18.12
CA SER A 11 4.46 3.47 19.20
C SER A 11 5.19 3.64 20.53
N ASN A 12 4.85 4.70 21.24
CA ASN A 12 5.31 5.10 22.56
C ASN A 12 5.45 3.90 23.52
N ARG A 13 6.69 3.64 23.97
CA ARG A 13 7.01 2.78 25.10
C ARG A 13 6.36 3.30 26.38
N MET A 14 5.34 2.63 26.87
CA MET A 14 5.08 2.59 28.30
C MET A 14 5.43 1.22 28.84
N SER A 15 6.43 1.24 29.73
CA SER A 15 6.96 0.20 30.58
C SER A 15 5.85 -0.49 31.39
N THR A 16 5.83 -1.82 31.59
CA THR A 16 6.48 -2.61 32.63
C THR A 16 5.92 -4.03 32.67
N HIS A 17 6.82 -4.98 32.79
CA HIS A 17 6.75 -6.30 33.43
C HIS A 17 5.46 -7.10 33.45
N SER A 18 5.55 -8.23 32.80
CA SER A 18 4.88 -9.52 32.99
C SER A 18 4.20 -10.08 31.76
N LYS A 19 4.66 -11.26 31.40
CA LYS A 19 4.19 -12.24 30.41
C LYS A 19 4.90 -12.24 29.05
N LYS A 20 5.93 -13.07 29.03
CA LYS A 20 6.78 -13.36 27.87
C LYS A 20 6.11 -14.18 26.75
N GLU A 21 4.84 -14.55 26.85
CA GLU A 21 4.18 -15.44 25.87
C GLU A 21 3.08 -14.77 25.03
N GLU A 22 2.49 -13.66 25.47
CA GLU A 22 1.47 -12.93 24.68
C GLU A 22 2.08 -11.91 23.71
N GLY A 23 3.31 -11.43 23.94
CA GLY A 23 3.96 -10.43 23.09
C GLY A 23 4.38 -10.93 21.71
N THR A 24 4.52 -12.25 21.54
CA THR A 24 5.04 -12.84 20.29
C THR A 24 3.97 -12.92 19.19
N LEU A 25 2.69 -12.99 19.52
CA LEU A 25 1.59 -13.11 18.56
C LEU A 25 1.24 -11.77 17.86
N LEU A 26 1.51 -10.63 18.50
CA LEU A 26 1.20 -9.30 17.96
C LEU A 26 2.29 -8.78 17.01
N THR A 27 3.48 -9.34 17.05
CA THR A 27 4.62 -8.92 16.20
C THR A 27 4.81 -9.78 14.96
N THR A 28 4.08 -10.91 14.84
CA THR A 28 4.18 -11.79 13.68
C THR A 28 3.27 -11.30 12.55
N THR A 29 3.80 -11.27 11.33
CA THR A 29 3.05 -11.00 10.11
C THR A 29 2.48 -12.29 9.54
N ASP A 30 1.24 -12.24 9.03
CA ASP A 30 0.67 -13.35 8.28
C ASP A 30 1.14 -13.27 6.81
N THR A 31 1.76 -14.33 6.34
CA THR A 31 2.34 -14.41 4.99
C THR A 31 1.30 -14.21 3.88
N LYS A 32 0.08 -14.68 4.11
CA LYS A 32 -1.03 -14.52 3.17
C LYS A 32 -1.48 -13.06 3.09
N THR A 33 -1.69 -12.42 4.24
CA THR A 33 -2.02 -10.99 4.33
C THR A 33 -0.94 -10.14 3.67
N MET A 34 0.36 -10.45 3.89
CA MET A 34 1.46 -9.80 3.21
C MET A 34 1.37 -9.93 1.68
N ALA A 35 0.98 -11.11 1.16
CA ALA A 35 0.82 -11.29 -0.28
C ALA A 35 -0.30 -10.41 -0.86
N TYR A 36 -1.41 -10.21 -0.13
CA TYR A 36 -2.47 -9.27 -0.51
C TYR A 36 -1.97 -7.83 -0.51
N ILE A 37 -1.23 -7.40 0.52
CA ILE A 37 -0.63 -6.07 0.60
C ILE A 37 0.35 -5.87 -0.56
N ASN A 38 1.22 -6.82 -0.83
CA ASN A 38 2.19 -6.76 -1.90
C ASN A 38 1.54 -6.66 -3.28
N LEU A 39 0.49 -7.43 -3.55
CA LEU A 39 -0.16 -7.41 -4.85
C LEU A 39 -1.03 -6.16 -5.02
N PHE A 40 -1.97 -5.89 -4.12
CA PHE A 40 -2.93 -4.81 -4.28
C PHE A 40 -2.40 -3.46 -3.79
N GLY A 41 -1.61 -3.44 -2.72
CA GLY A 41 -1.01 -2.22 -2.14
C GLY A 41 0.22 -1.79 -2.94
N VAL A 42 1.26 -2.62 -2.98
CA VAL A 42 2.53 -2.24 -3.61
C VAL A 42 2.40 -2.25 -5.14
N LEU A 43 2.12 -3.39 -5.78
CA LEU A 43 2.01 -3.45 -7.24
C LEU A 43 0.82 -2.67 -7.78
N GLY A 44 -0.30 -2.59 -7.03
CA GLY A 44 -1.46 -1.76 -7.41
C GLY A 44 -1.17 -0.26 -7.42
N THR A 45 -0.12 0.19 -6.74
CA THR A 45 0.31 1.60 -6.77
C THR A 45 1.05 1.98 -8.06
N LEU A 46 1.41 1.00 -8.92
CA LEU A 46 1.90 1.28 -10.29
C LEU A 46 0.92 2.13 -11.11
N GLU A 47 -0.39 2.00 -10.91
CA GLU A 47 -1.40 2.85 -11.54
C GLU A 47 -1.16 4.34 -11.21
N ASN A 48 -0.93 4.62 -9.94
CA ASN A 48 -0.68 5.97 -9.44
C ASN A 48 0.70 6.48 -9.87
N LEU A 49 1.73 5.62 -9.86
CA LEU A 49 3.06 5.96 -10.35
C LEU A 49 3.00 6.42 -11.82
N CYS A 50 2.37 5.64 -12.69
CA CYS A 50 2.20 6.00 -14.11
C CYS A 50 1.34 7.26 -14.32
N ALA A 51 0.56 7.68 -13.33
CA ALA A 51 -0.24 8.89 -13.40
C ALA A 51 0.53 10.13 -12.91
N LEU A 52 1.44 9.95 -11.93
CA LEU A 52 2.13 11.04 -11.25
C LEU A 52 3.52 11.32 -11.83
N ASP A 53 4.21 10.30 -12.35
CA ASP A 53 5.56 10.43 -12.90
C ASP A 53 5.56 10.18 -14.42
N PRO A 54 5.84 11.22 -15.25
CA PRO A 54 5.98 11.06 -16.70
C PRO A 54 7.05 10.05 -17.12
N ASN A 55 8.14 9.89 -16.33
CA ASN A 55 9.19 8.92 -16.61
C ASN A 55 8.67 7.49 -16.51
N ALA A 56 7.80 7.20 -15.54
CA ALA A 56 7.14 5.91 -15.41
C ALA A 56 6.28 5.61 -16.65
N GLY A 57 5.50 6.59 -17.11
CA GLY A 57 4.72 6.47 -18.35
C GLY A 57 5.58 6.23 -19.59
N ALA A 58 6.75 6.86 -19.66
CA ALA A 58 7.70 6.71 -20.79
C ALA A 58 8.29 5.29 -20.89
N LEU A 59 8.33 4.51 -19.80
CA LEU A 59 8.75 3.10 -19.83
C LEU A 59 7.73 2.20 -20.54
N LEU A 60 6.49 2.65 -20.67
CA LEU A 60 5.36 1.90 -21.22
C LEU A 60 5.05 2.35 -22.66
N THR A 61 5.89 1.98 -23.61
CA THR A 61 5.78 2.40 -25.02
C THR A 61 4.79 1.58 -25.84
N ASN A 62 4.16 0.56 -25.25
CA ASN A 62 3.25 -0.33 -25.95
C ASN A 62 1.94 0.34 -26.33
N LYS A 63 1.64 0.40 -27.65
CA LYS A 63 0.38 0.95 -28.18
C LYS A 63 -0.80 -0.01 -28.01
N LYS A 64 -0.54 -1.32 -28.08
CA LYS A 64 -1.55 -2.37 -27.86
C LYS A 64 -1.57 -2.71 -26.37
N PRO A 65 -2.74 -3.01 -25.80
CA PRO A 65 -2.81 -3.49 -24.43
C PRO A 65 -1.93 -4.73 -24.27
N LEU A 66 -1.23 -4.81 -23.14
CA LEU A 66 -0.46 -5.98 -22.73
C LEU A 66 -0.74 -6.23 -21.26
N SER A 67 -1.12 -7.44 -20.90
CA SER A 67 -1.55 -7.80 -19.57
C SER A 67 -0.64 -8.84 -18.91
N ILE A 68 -0.32 -8.61 -17.63
CA ILE A 68 0.42 -9.54 -16.78
C ILE A 68 -0.51 -10.00 -15.66
N GLY A 69 -0.77 -11.31 -15.60
CA GLY A 69 -1.54 -11.93 -14.52
C GLY A 69 -0.62 -12.52 -13.47
N PHE A 70 -0.88 -12.17 -12.22
CA PHE A 70 -0.25 -12.71 -11.02
C PHE A 70 -1.22 -13.67 -10.33
N GLU A 71 -0.83 -14.93 -10.19
CA GLU A 71 -1.66 -15.94 -9.54
C GLU A 71 -0.88 -16.60 -8.40
N VAL A 72 -1.34 -16.40 -7.18
CA VAL A 72 -0.69 -16.94 -5.99
C VAL A 72 -1.53 -18.08 -5.43
N LYS A 73 -0.98 -19.29 -5.40
CA LYS A 73 -1.70 -20.46 -4.87
C LYS A 73 -2.04 -20.25 -3.39
N GLY A 74 -3.35 -20.26 -3.07
CA GLY A 74 -3.86 -20.04 -1.72
C GLY A 74 -3.82 -18.57 -1.26
N GLY A 75 -3.51 -17.64 -2.17
CA GLY A 75 -3.39 -16.22 -1.94
C GLY A 75 -4.14 -15.38 -2.98
N PRO A 76 -3.73 -14.13 -3.20
CA PRO A 76 -4.37 -13.21 -4.12
C PRO A 76 -4.11 -13.55 -5.60
N ALA A 77 -4.98 -13.04 -6.47
CA ALA A 77 -4.79 -13.06 -7.91
C ALA A 77 -5.24 -11.72 -8.51
N ALA A 78 -4.44 -11.16 -9.41
CA ALA A 78 -4.77 -9.93 -10.13
C ALA A 78 -4.10 -9.87 -11.50
N THR A 79 -4.68 -9.08 -12.39
CA THR A 79 -4.13 -8.78 -13.72
C THR A 79 -3.84 -7.30 -13.83
N ILE A 80 -2.62 -6.95 -14.24
CA ILE A 80 -2.22 -5.57 -14.55
C ILE A 80 -2.15 -5.44 -16.06
N THR A 81 -2.96 -4.54 -16.62
CA THR A 81 -2.98 -4.20 -18.06
C THR A 81 -2.26 -2.89 -18.30
N PHE A 82 -1.31 -2.89 -19.22
CA PHE A 82 -0.47 -1.76 -19.61
C PHE A 82 -0.87 -1.27 -20.99
N LYS A 83 -1.07 0.05 -21.15
CA LYS A 83 -1.38 0.69 -22.43
C LYS A 83 -1.06 2.17 -22.40
N ASN A 84 -0.38 2.66 -23.43
CA ASN A 84 -0.15 4.10 -23.66
C ASN A 84 0.37 4.86 -22.43
N GLY A 85 1.40 4.37 -21.78
CA GLY A 85 1.99 5.02 -20.60
C GLY A 85 1.19 4.90 -19.31
N ARG A 86 0.13 4.10 -19.29
CA ARG A 86 -0.74 3.86 -18.13
C ARG A 86 -0.85 2.39 -17.83
N CYS A 87 -1.21 2.07 -16.60
CA CYS A 87 -1.60 0.70 -16.25
C CYS A 87 -2.86 0.71 -15.39
N ARG A 88 -3.53 -0.43 -15.35
CA ARG A 88 -4.72 -0.69 -14.55
C ARG A 88 -4.66 -2.10 -13.99
N MET A 89 -4.94 -2.22 -12.70
CA MET A 89 -5.05 -3.50 -12.01
C MET A 89 -6.52 -3.89 -11.86
N GLU A 90 -6.79 -5.16 -12.13
CA GLU A 90 -8.11 -5.78 -11.91
C GLU A 90 -7.90 -7.08 -11.15
N GLU A 91 -8.83 -7.39 -10.26
CA GLU A 91 -8.80 -8.63 -9.48
C GLU A 91 -9.05 -9.86 -10.38
N GLY A 92 -8.35 -10.97 -10.11
CA GLY A 92 -8.46 -12.20 -10.89
C GLY A 92 -7.48 -12.31 -12.07
N VAL A 93 -7.38 -13.52 -12.64
CA VAL A 93 -6.46 -13.88 -13.75
C VAL A 93 -7.20 -14.72 -14.79
N GLU A 94 -8.27 -14.21 -15.38
CA GLU A 94 -9.03 -14.97 -16.38
C GLU A 94 -8.41 -14.91 -17.78
N LYS A 95 -7.98 -13.72 -18.22
CA LYS A 95 -7.40 -13.48 -19.53
C LYS A 95 -6.19 -12.56 -19.41
N CYS A 96 -4.99 -13.11 -19.56
CA CYS A 96 -3.75 -12.32 -19.58
C CYS A 96 -2.81 -12.80 -20.69
N ASP A 97 -1.96 -11.88 -21.18
CA ASP A 97 -0.94 -12.18 -22.21
C ASP A 97 0.24 -12.92 -21.59
N VAL A 98 0.66 -12.49 -20.40
CA VAL A 98 1.71 -13.13 -19.59
C VAL A 98 1.11 -13.61 -18.28
N LYS A 99 1.37 -14.87 -17.91
CA LYS A 99 0.93 -15.44 -16.63
C LYS A 99 2.12 -15.78 -15.74
N LEU A 100 2.15 -15.22 -14.54
CA LEU A 100 3.16 -15.44 -13.51
C LEU A 100 2.52 -16.21 -12.33
N PRO A 101 2.62 -17.55 -12.32
CA PRO A 101 2.12 -18.36 -11.22
C PRO A 101 3.13 -18.43 -10.08
N PHE A 102 2.66 -18.37 -8.84
CA PHE A 102 3.45 -18.57 -7.64
C PHE A 102 2.88 -19.74 -6.84
N SER A 103 3.73 -20.68 -6.45
CA SER A 103 3.30 -21.89 -5.75
C SER A 103 2.93 -21.66 -4.29
N SER A 104 3.23 -20.49 -3.71
CA SER A 104 2.85 -20.08 -2.36
C SER A 104 2.97 -18.56 -2.19
N CYS A 105 2.36 -18.04 -1.09
CA CYS A 105 2.46 -16.63 -0.70
C CYS A 105 3.91 -16.23 -0.36
N GLU A 106 4.70 -17.11 0.26
CA GLU A 106 6.12 -16.85 0.57
C GLU A 106 6.92 -16.56 -0.68
N LYS A 107 6.73 -17.37 -1.74
CA LYS A 107 7.43 -17.16 -3.02
C LYS A 107 7.01 -15.87 -3.72
N PHE A 108 5.75 -15.51 -3.60
CA PHE A 108 5.28 -14.23 -4.13
C PHE A 108 5.86 -13.05 -3.34
N ASN A 109 5.86 -13.11 -2.02
CA ASN A 109 6.48 -12.08 -1.18
C ASN A 109 7.97 -11.95 -1.50
N GLY A 110 8.67 -13.07 -1.68
CA GLY A 110 10.07 -13.09 -2.10
C GLY A 110 10.35 -12.43 -3.46
N LEU A 111 9.36 -12.26 -4.34
CA LEU A 111 9.50 -11.46 -5.55
C LEU A 111 9.77 -9.98 -5.21
N LEU A 112 9.01 -9.42 -4.26
CA LEU A 112 9.13 -8.02 -3.84
C LEU A 112 10.42 -7.79 -3.02
N ASP A 113 10.89 -8.84 -2.33
CA ASP A 113 12.17 -8.82 -1.59
C ASP A 113 13.39 -9.13 -2.47
N GLY A 114 13.18 -9.38 -3.77
CA GLY A 114 14.25 -9.74 -4.71
C GLY A 114 14.88 -11.13 -4.48
N THR A 115 14.27 -11.98 -3.64
CA THR A 115 14.77 -13.34 -3.34
C THR A 115 14.18 -14.43 -4.25
N THR A 116 13.11 -14.11 -4.98
CA THR A 116 12.44 -15.02 -5.91
C THR A 116 12.36 -14.42 -7.31
N THR A 117 12.78 -15.20 -8.32
CA THR A 117 12.62 -14.81 -9.72
C THR A 117 11.37 -15.46 -10.30
N PRO A 118 10.41 -14.68 -10.83
CA PRO A 118 9.18 -15.23 -11.39
C PRO A 118 9.45 -15.90 -12.75
N ILE A 119 8.86 -17.08 -12.97
CA ILE A 119 8.94 -17.80 -14.23
C ILE A 119 7.56 -17.77 -14.89
N PRO A 120 7.41 -17.14 -16.07
CA PRO A 120 6.14 -17.14 -16.78
C PRO A 120 5.71 -18.57 -17.15
N SER A 121 4.45 -18.92 -16.93
CA SER A 121 3.87 -20.16 -17.47
C SER A 121 3.26 -19.95 -18.85
N LYS A 122 3.02 -18.68 -19.24
CA LYS A 122 2.48 -18.25 -20.53
C LYS A 122 3.08 -16.90 -20.92
N GLY A 123 3.23 -16.64 -22.21
CA GLY A 123 3.59 -15.32 -22.72
C GLY A 123 5.10 -15.09 -22.86
N PHE A 124 5.89 -16.14 -23.12
CA PHE A 124 7.35 -16.02 -23.32
C PHE A 124 7.75 -15.05 -24.43
N ALA A 125 6.88 -14.82 -25.44
CA ALA A 125 7.11 -13.81 -26.47
C ALA A 125 7.19 -12.37 -25.91
N HIS A 126 6.67 -12.13 -24.70
CA HIS A 126 6.63 -10.82 -24.04
C HIS A 126 7.75 -10.63 -23.00
N LEU A 127 8.73 -11.54 -22.91
CA LEU A 127 9.89 -11.43 -21.99
C LEU A 127 10.63 -10.11 -22.16
N LYS A 128 10.73 -9.59 -23.39
CA LYS A 128 11.33 -8.27 -23.64
C LYS A 128 10.59 -7.15 -22.92
N PHE A 129 9.26 -7.18 -22.87
CA PHE A 129 8.45 -6.20 -22.14
C PHE A 129 8.68 -6.34 -20.63
N LEU A 130 8.69 -7.57 -20.10
CA LEU A 130 8.97 -7.81 -18.69
C LEU A 130 10.30 -7.20 -18.27
N LEU A 131 11.37 -7.49 -19.01
CA LEU A 131 12.72 -7.05 -18.65
C LEU A 131 13.00 -5.56 -18.93
N LYS A 132 12.40 -4.99 -19.98
CA LYS A 132 12.73 -3.62 -20.42
C LYS A 132 11.72 -2.56 -20.00
N SER A 133 10.52 -2.94 -19.59
CA SER A 133 9.46 -2.03 -19.17
C SER A 133 8.97 -2.33 -17.76
N PHE A 134 8.55 -3.56 -17.49
CA PHE A 134 7.94 -3.89 -16.20
C PHE A 134 8.96 -3.85 -15.05
N VAL A 135 10.13 -4.49 -15.19
CA VAL A 135 11.18 -4.49 -14.14
C VAL A 135 11.65 -3.06 -13.85
N PRO A 136 12.06 -2.23 -14.84
CA PRO A 136 12.42 -0.82 -14.54
C PRO A 136 11.28 0.00 -13.91
N LEU A 137 10.03 -0.29 -14.25
CA LEU A 137 8.87 0.37 -13.64
C LEU A 137 8.71 -0.03 -12.16
N THR A 138 8.90 -1.31 -11.82
CA THR A 138 8.88 -1.77 -10.42
C THR A 138 10.08 -1.27 -9.62
N ASP A 139 11.27 -1.14 -10.23
CA ASP A 139 12.45 -0.56 -9.61
C ASP A 139 12.22 0.93 -9.28
N LEU A 140 11.59 1.65 -10.22
CA LEU A 140 11.21 3.06 -9.99
C LEU A 140 10.19 3.19 -8.87
N LEU A 141 9.19 2.30 -8.80
CA LEU A 141 8.23 2.28 -7.68
C LEU A 141 8.96 2.01 -6.36
N ALA A 142 9.86 1.02 -6.33
CA ALA A 142 10.64 0.70 -5.14
C ALA A 142 11.47 1.90 -4.66
N LYS A 143 12.06 2.68 -5.59
CA LYS A 143 12.79 3.90 -5.28
C LYS A 143 11.90 4.95 -4.61
N TYR A 144 10.66 5.13 -5.08
CA TYR A 144 9.71 6.07 -4.46
C TYR A 144 9.18 5.59 -3.10
N LEU A 145 8.96 4.29 -2.93
CA LEU A 145 8.42 3.74 -1.67
C LEU A 145 9.51 3.54 -0.60
N ARG A 146 10.77 3.39 -1.02
CA ARG A 146 11.95 3.24 -0.14
C ARG A 146 13.06 4.18 -0.58
N PRO A 147 12.83 5.51 -0.47
CA PRO A 147 13.77 6.51 -0.97
C PRO A 147 15.07 6.55 -0.17
N GLU A 148 16.16 6.84 -0.85
CA GLU A 148 17.41 7.23 -0.20
C GLU A 148 17.28 8.67 0.35
N PRO A 149 18.01 9.03 1.45
CA PRO A 149 17.95 10.38 2.02
C PRO A 149 18.28 11.49 1.01
N GLU A 150 19.13 11.21 0.03
CA GLU A 150 19.50 12.16 -1.02
C GLU A 150 18.33 12.46 -1.97
N ASP A 151 17.56 11.42 -2.37
CA ASP A 151 16.40 11.59 -3.23
C ASP A 151 15.32 12.48 -2.58
N MET A 152 15.21 12.43 -1.26
CA MET A 152 14.23 13.22 -0.49
C MET A 152 14.55 14.71 -0.42
N LYS A 153 15.73 15.15 -0.88
CA LYS A 153 16.06 16.58 -1.00
C LYS A 153 15.35 17.25 -2.16
N ASP A 154 14.99 16.47 -3.21
CA ASP A 154 14.20 16.96 -4.31
C ASP A 154 12.72 17.10 -3.89
N PRO A 155 12.13 18.32 -3.90
CA PRO A 155 10.76 18.54 -3.49
C PRO A 155 9.73 17.80 -4.37
N GLU A 156 9.98 17.66 -5.68
CA GLU A 156 9.08 16.97 -6.60
C GLU A 156 9.08 15.46 -6.33
N PHE A 157 10.27 14.88 -6.21
CA PHE A 157 10.43 13.48 -5.83
C PHE A 157 9.73 13.19 -4.49
N ARG A 158 9.99 14.03 -3.47
CA ARG A 158 9.38 13.89 -2.14
C ARG A 158 7.86 13.95 -2.19
N ALA A 159 7.29 14.85 -2.98
CA ALA A 159 5.85 14.96 -3.14
C ALA A 159 5.24 13.71 -3.80
N ILE A 160 5.85 13.18 -4.86
CA ILE A 160 5.41 11.94 -5.53
C ILE A 160 5.55 10.76 -4.57
N SER A 161 6.70 10.62 -3.89
CA SER A 161 6.95 9.57 -2.89
C SER A 161 5.88 9.56 -1.80
N THR A 162 5.55 10.73 -1.24
CA THR A 162 4.53 10.85 -0.19
C THR A 162 3.15 10.42 -0.70
N ARG A 163 2.74 10.83 -1.91
CA ARG A 163 1.45 10.44 -2.51
C ARG A 163 1.38 8.92 -2.73
N LEU A 164 2.43 8.32 -3.29
CA LEU A 164 2.50 6.88 -3.55
C LEU A 164 2.47 6.08 -2.23
N THR A 165 3.22 6.51 -1.23
CA THR A 165 3.23 5.87 0.09
C THR A 165 1.85 5.94 0.75
N LEU A 166 1.14 7.07 0.63
CA LEU A 166 -0.20 7.24 1.19
C LEU A 166 -1.23 6.32 0.48
N TYR A 167 -1.16 6.19 -0.85
CA TYR A 167 -2.00 5.25 -1.59
C TYR A 167 -1.69 3.80 -1.21
N THR A 168 -0.41 3.44 -1.11
CA THR A 168 0.02 2.09 -0.69
C THR A 168 -0.47 1.78 0.72
N ALA A 169 -0.29 2.69 1.66
CA ALA A 169 -0.74 2.55 3.04
C ALA A 169 -2.27 2.41 3.12
N ALA A 170 -3.03 3.21 2.39
CA ALA A 170 -4.49 3.14 2.37
C ALA A 170 -4.99 1.78 1.84
N VAL A 171 -4.37 1.25 0.78
CA VAL A 171 -4.71 -0.10 0.29
C VAL A 171 -4.27 -1.16 1.29
N ALA A 172 -3.09 -1.02 1.91
CA ALA A 172 -2.64 -1.94 2.95
C ALA A 172 -3.62 -2.00 4.14
N ILE A 173 -4.23 -0.86 4.53
CA ILE A 173 -5.29 -0.82 5.56
C ILE A 173 -6.44 -1.75 5.16
N SER A 174 -6.97 -1.67 3.94
CA SER A 174 -8.08 -2.54 3.51
C SER A 174 -7.68 -4.01 3.42
N GLN A 175 -6.43 -4.32 3.02
CA GLN A 175 -5.96 -5.70 2.99
C GLN A 175 -5.79 -6.29 4.40
N VAL A 176 -5.21 -5.53 5.33
CA VAL A 176 -5.12 -5.93 6.75
C VAL A 176 -6.51 -6.05 7.37
N ALA A 177 -7.41 -5.10 7.09
CA ALA A 177 -8.79 -5.12 7.55
C ALA A 177 -9.55 -6.39 7.15
N ASN A 178 -9.25 -6.95 5.98
CA ASN A 178 -9.97 -8.08 5.42
C ASN A 178 -9.27 -9.44 5.66
N HIS A 179 -7.96 -9.48 5.89
CA HIS A 179 -7.17 -10.73 5.88
C HIS A 179 -6.39 -10.99 7.17
N ASP A 180 -5.93 -9.95 7.92
CA ASP A 180 -5.26 -10.13 9.20
C ASP A 180 -6.28 -10.37 10.33
N LYS A 181 -6.02 -11.31 11.22
CA LYS A 181 -6.97 -11.65 12.30
C LYS A 181 -7.34 -10.46 13.18
N SER A 182 -6.36 -9.62 13.54
CA SER A 182 -6.60 -8.41 14.35
C SER A 182 -7.32 -7.33 13.52
N GLY A 183 -6.96 -7.22 12.23
CA GLY A 183 -7.63 -6.32 11.28
C GLY A 183 -9.10 -6.67 11.09
N VAL A 184 -9.40 -7.94 10.83
CA VAL A 184 -10.79 -8.46 10.70
C VAL A 184 -11.61 -8.19 11.96
N PHE A 185 -11.03 -8.41 13.14
CA PHE A 185 -11.70 -8.09 14.41
C PHE A 185 -12.03 -6.60 14.51
N SER A 186 -11.07 -5.71 14.24
CA SER A 186 -11.28 -4.26 14.29
C SER A 186 -12.29 -3.79 13.25
N THR A 187 -12.24 -4.35 12.03
CA THR A 187 -13.20 -4.03 10.96
C THR A 187 -14.63 -4.46 11.32
N GLY A 188 -14.77 -5.58 12.03
CA GLY A 188 -16.07 -6.05 12.55
C GLY A 188 -16.71 -5.07 13.55
N LEU A 189 -15.95 -4.18 14.15
CA LEU A 189 -16.44 -3.13 15.06
C LEU A 189 -16.77 -1.80 14.34
N ILE A 190 -16.40 -1.67 13.06
CA ILE A 190 -16.68 -0.47 12.24
C ILE A 190 -18.08 -0.61 11.62
N PRO A 191 -18.99 0.34 11.87
CA PRO A 191 -20.27 0.34 11.18
C PRO A 191 -20.13 0.68 9.70
N ASP A 192 -21.06 0.25 8.86
CA ASP A 192 -21.08 0.58 7.44
C ASP A 192 -20.98 2.09 7.21
N GLY A 193 -20.11 2.51 6.34
CA GLY A 193 -19.87 3.91 6.05
C GLY A 193 -18.57 4.13 5.29
N ASP A 194 -18.33 5.38 4.94
CA ASP A 194 -17.13 5.84 4.28
C ASP A 194 -16.28 6.61 5.28
N ILE A 195 -14.99 6.33 5.31
CA ILE A 195 -13.97 7.01 6.13
C ILE A 195 -13.02 7.69 5.16
N ALA A 196 -12.92 9.01 5.23
CA ALA A 196 -12.02 9.76 4.38
C ALA A 196 -10.64 9.95 5.03
N MET A 197 -9.60 9.76 4.26
CA MET A 197 -8.22 10.17 4.58
C MET A 197 -7.81 11.20 3.54
N ASN A 198 -7.78 12.47 3.90
CA ASN A 198 -7.56 13.59 2.99
C ASN A 198 -6.27 14.33 3.32
N VAL A 199 -5.62 14.82 2.28
CA VAL A 199 -4.59 15.86 2.37
C VAL A 199 -5.19 17.14 1.79
N ASN A 200 -5.21 18.24 2.54
CA ASN A 200 -5.76 19.50 2.09
C ASN A 200 -5.02 20.00 0.83
N GLY A 201 -5.79 20.38 -0.20
CA GLY A 201 -5.25 20.87 -1.46
C GLY A 201 -4.55 19.81 -2.34
N ASP A 202 -4.57 18.53 -1.94
CA ASP A 202 -3.86 17.46 -2.63
C ASP A 202 -4.76 16.22 -2.79
N ILE A 203 -4.23 15.03 -2.54
CA ILE A 203 -4.93 13.74 -2.69
C ILE A 203 -5.90 13.46 -1.55
N GLY A 204 -6.82 12.54 -1.80
CA GLY A 204 -7.66 11.92 -0.79
C GLY A 204 -7.94 10.47 -1.16
N VAL A 205 -8.22 9.67 -0.15
CA VAL A 205 -8.66 8.28 -0.30
C VAL A 205 -9.85 8.02 0.61
N THR A 206 -10.69 7.11 0.20
CA THR A 206 -11.88 6.68 0.94
C THR A 206 -11.74 5.22 1.31
N LEU A 207 -11.83 4.93 2.60
CA LEU A 207 -11.97 3.57 3.12
C LEU A 207 -13.48 3.29 3.28
N ARG A 208 -14.03 2.47 2.40
CA ARG A 208 -15.45 2.11 2.42
C ARG A 208 -15.67 0.81 3.13
N VAL A 209 -16.46 0.83 4.20
CA VAL A 209 -16.85 -0.38 4.93
C VAL A 209 -18.30 -0.72 4.59
N ARG A 210 -18.53 -1.98 4.17
CA ARG A 210 -19.86 -2.55 3.92
C ARG A 210 -19.86 -4.01 4.37
N ASN A 211 -20.78 -4.37 5.23
CA ASN A 211 -20.90 -5.73 5.77
C ASN A 211 -19.56 -6.26 6.34
N HIS A 212 -18.88 -5.45 7.15
CA HIS A 212 -17.58 -5.76 7.76
C HIS A 212 -16.44 -6.05 6.74
N HIS A 213 -16.61 -5.65 5.50
CA HIS A 213 -15.57 -5.71 4.47
C HIS A 213 -15.13 -4.29 4.09
N MET A 214 -13.83 -4.06 4.01
CA MET A 214 -13.26 -2.74 3.72
C MET A 214 -12.64 -2.70 2.31
N VAL A 215 -12.99 -1.66 1.54
CA VAL A 215 -12.44 -1.40 0.21
C VAL A 215 -11.82 -0.01 0.18
N THR A 216 -10.64 0.11 -0.39
CA THR A 216 -9.98 1.40 -0.62
C THR A 216 -10.37 1.96 -1.99
N ILE A 217 -10.89 3.18 -2.00
CA ILE A 217 -11.18 3.96 -3.20
C ILE A 217 -10.17 5.11 -3.24
N LYS A 218 -9.36 5.18 -4.30
CA LYS A 218 -8.30 6.19 -4.47
C LYS A 218 -8.89 7.53 -4.94
N ASP A 219 -9.95 7.97 -4.28
CA ASP A 219 -10.66 9.22 -4.55
C ASP A 219 -11.31 9.74 -3.27
N ARG A 220 -11.65 11.05 -3.27
CA ARG A 220 -12.31 11.71 -2.15
C ARG A 220 -13.78 11.33 -2.05
N CYS A 221 -14.26 11.22 -0.82
CA CYS A 221 -15.69 11.09 -0.52
C CYS A 221 -16.26 12.44 -0.10
N ASP A 222 -17.40 12.83 -0.69
CA ASP A 222 -18.06 14.11 -0.39
C ASP A 222 -18.72 14.11 1.02
N LYS A 223 -19.21 12.96 1.48
CA LYS A 223 -19.96 12.84 2.72
C LYS A 223 -19.50 11.64 3.56
N PRO A 224 -18.25 11.67 4.07
CA PRO A 224 -17.75 10.58 4.89
C PRO A 224 -18.43 10.62 6.28
N ARG A 225 -18.59 9.43 6.89
CA ARG A 225 -19.06 9.32 8.29
C ARG A 225 -17.97 9.65 9.30
N ALA A 226 -16.72 9.48 8.91
CA ALA A 226 -15.55 9.87 9.66
C ALA A 226 -14.46 10.38 8.70
N ALA A 227 -13.64 11.31 9.14
CA ALA A 227 -12.53 11.82 8.33
C ALA A 227 -11.30 12.08 9.18
N MET A 228 -10.14 11.81 8.59
CA MET A 228 -8.82 12.23 9.01
C MET A 228 -8.26 13.14 7.92
N THR A 229 -7.89 14.36 8.25
CA THR A 229 -7.44 15.35 7.27
C THR A 229 -6.11 15.95 7.68
N PHE A 230 -5.09 15.73 6.87
CA PHE A 230 -3.78 16.35 6.99
C PHE A 230 -3.82 17.78 6.47
N SER A 231 -3.21 18.73 7.17
CA SER A 231 -3.17 20.14 6.78
C SER A 231 -2.50 20.36 5.41
N ASN A 232 -1.50 19.55 5.07
CA ASN A 232 -0.79 19.56 3.79
C ASN A 232 -0.03 18.26 3.55
N LEU A 233 0.56 18.12 2.35
CA LEU A 233 1.29 16.91 1.93
C LEU A 233 2.59 16.70 2.72
N GLU A 234 3.25 17.79 3.15
CA GLU A 234 4.49 17.71 3.94
C GLU A 234 4.25 17.05 5.30
N ILE A 235 3.20 17.44 6.02
CA ILE A 235 2.81 16.82 7.29
C ILE A 235 2.46 15.34 7.11
N ALA A 236 1.71 15.01 6.05
CA ALA A 236 1.42 13.61 5.73
C ALA A 236 2.72 12.81 5.50
N GLY A 237 3.67 13.38 4.76
CA GLY A 237 4.97 12.75 4.51
C GLY A 237 5.80 12.58 5.78
N GLN A 238 5.89 13.61 6.61
CA GLN A 238 6.62 13.56 7.89
C GLN A 238 6.06 12.49 8.82
N LEU A 239 4.72 12.38 8.90
CA LEU A 239 4.09 11.34 9.69
C LEU A 239 4.41 9.93 9.14
N LEU A 240 4.30 9.74 7.82
CA LEU A 240 4.59 8.44 7.19
C LEU A 240 6.05 8.00 7.36
N ARG A 241 6.98 8.96 7.46
CA ARG A 241 8.41 8.72 7.73
C ARG A 241 8.76 8.63 9.22
N GLY A 242 7.77 8.87 10.13
CA GLY A 242 7.99 8.85 11.57
C GLY A 242 8.80 10.06 12.09
N GLU A 243 8.87 11.15 11.33
CA GLU A 243 9.57 12.39 11.71
C GLU A 243 8.76 13.22 12.72
N VAL A 244 7.43 13.05 12.73
CA VAL A 244 6.49 13.68 13.66
C VAL A 244 5.59 12.62 14.29
N SER A 245 5.07 12.90 15.48
CA SER A 245 4.12 12.02 16.14
C SER A 245 2.68 12.38 15.75
N ALA A 246 1.84 11.35 15.52
CA ALA A 246 0.42 11.56 15.23
C ALA A 246 -0.29 12.37 16.32
N MET A 247 0.01 12.08 17.60
CA MET A 247 -0.58 12.81 18.73
C MET A 247 -0.16 14.28 18.72
N GLY A 248 1.12 14.59 18.44
CA GLY A 248 1.60 15.97 18.29
C GLY A 248 0.83 16.71 17.20
N CYS A 249 0.69 16.10 16.02
CA CYS A 249 -0.04 16.67 14.88
C CYS A 249 -1.54 16.87 15.16
N ILE A 250 -2.16 16.03 16.00
CA ILE A 250 -3.55 16.23 16.42
C ILE A 250 -3.63 17.40 17.40
N CYS A 251 -2.70 17.51 18.36
CA CYS A 251 -2.69 18.58 19.36
C CYS A 251 -2.44 19.98 18.76
N ASP A 252 -1.60 20.08 17.73
CA ASP A 252 -1.29 21.35 17.05
C ASP A 252 -2.24 21.67 15.87
N GLY A 253 -3.18 20.76 15.57
CA GLY A 253 -4.16 20.92 14.48
C GLY A 253 -3.64 20.59 13.08
N SER A 254 -2.40 20.08 12.95
CA SER A 254 -1.84 19.62 11.67
C SER A 254 -2.57 18.40 11.12
N ILE A 255 -3.23 17.63 12.00
CA ILE A 255 -4.16 16.55 11.65
C ILE A 255 -5.50 16.84 12.33
N ALA A 256 -6.55 17.00 11.52
CA ALA A 256 -7.91 17.16 12.01
C ALA A 256 -8.68 15.84 11.90
N MET A 257 -9.40 15.46 12.94
CA MET A 257 -10.29 14.31 12.94
C MET A 257 -11.74 14.77 13.12
N SER A 258 -12.67 14.17 12.39
CA SER A 258 -14.09 14.51 12.48
C SER A 258 -15.00 13.31 12.27
N GLY A 259 -16.26 13.41 12.71
CA GLY A 259 -17.28 12.37 12.53
C GLY A 259 -17.24 11.29 13.60
N MET A 260 -17.46 10.02 13.21
CA MET A 260 -17.59 8.91 14.16
C MET A 260 -16.24 8.45 14.72
N VAL A 261 -15.98 8.75 15.99
CA VAL A 261 -14.73 8.41 16.70
C VAL A 261 -14.45 6.89 16.65
N ASN A 262 -15.48 6.05 16.81
CA ASN A 262 -15.31 4.59 16.75
C ASN A 262 -14.73 4.12 15.42
N MET A 263 -15.10 4.74 14.30
CA MET A 263 -14.53 4.39 12.99
C MET A 263 -13.04 4.74 12.93
N ILE A 264 -12.66 5.92 13.41
CA ILE A 264 -11.28 6.39 13.45
C ILE A 264 -10.43 5.52 14.37
N ASP A 265 -10.90 5.20 15.57
CA ASP A 265 -10.18 4.37 16.54
C ASP A 265 -9.87 2.98 15.98
N ASN A 266 -10.86 2.33 15.34
CA ASN A 266 -10.62 1.02 14.75
C ASN A 266 -9.73 1.07 13.51
N VAL A 267 -9.78 2.13 12.69
CA VAL A 267 -8.81 2.35 11.60
C VAL A 267 -7.39 2.55 12.15
N ASN A 268 -7.23 3.28 13.26
CA ASN A 268 -5.92 3.44 13.89
C ASN A 268 -5.35 2.11 14.38
N ARG A 269 -6.17 1.23 14.96
CA ARG A 269 -5.74 -0.14 15.33
C ARG A 269 -5.30 -0.98 14.12
N ILE A 270 -5.97 -0.81 12.97
CA ILE A 270 -5.57 -1.45 11.72
C ILE A 270 -4.26 -0.83 11.22
N LEU A 271 -4.09 0.49 11.30
CA LEU A 271 -2.85 1.18 10.94
C LEU A 271 -1.65 0.70 11.77
N ASP A 272 -1.83 0.45 13.06
CA ASP A 272 -0.77 -0.14 13.92
C ASP A 272 -0.33 -1.51 13.39
N ARG A 273 -1.27 -2.32 12.88
CA ARG A 273 -0.93 -3.60 12.23
C ARG A 273 -0.25 -3.38 10.88
N VAL A 274 -0.72 -2.43 10.06
CA VAL A 274 -0.10 -2.09 8.77
C VAL A 274 1.36 -1.70 8.94
N SER A 275 1.69 -0.96 10.00
CA SER A 275 3.07 -0.54 10.29
C SER A 275 4.03 -1.74 10.48
N ILE A 276 3.53 -2.87 11.03
CA ILE A 276 4.32 -4.09 11.21
C ILE A 276 4.54 -4.81 9.86
N TYR A 277 3.57 -4.73 8.93
CA TYR A 277 3.68 -5.32 7.59
C TYR A 277 4.60 -4.52 6.66
N LEU A 278 4.64 -3.20 6.81
CA LEU A 278 5.41 -2.29 5.94
C LEU A 278 6.80 -1.90 6.51
N ALA A 279 7.14 -2.37 7.72
CA ALA A 279 8.41 -2.10 8.40
C ALA A 279 9.64 -2.72 7.74
#